data_25737ec1eca8f3f1f6d6cb1ae22af815
#
_entry.id   25737ec1eca8f3f1f6d6cb1ae22af815
#
_cell.length_a   1.000
_cell.length_b   1.000
_cell.length_c   1.000
_cell.angle_alpha   90.00
_cell.angle_beta   90.00
_cell.angle_gamma   90.00
#
_symmetry.space_group_name_H-M   'P 1'
#
loop_
_entity.id
_entity.type
_entity.pdbx_description
1 polymer ?
#
loop_
_entity_poly.entity_id
_entity_poly.type
_entity_poly.pdbx_seq_one_letter_code
_entity_poly.pdbx_strand_id
1 'polypeptide(L)'
;MRLMGFRFCILGSGSSGNCALLQTDETRVLVDAGFSVRRLGELLAVHGESLDRIEAIFLTHEHSDHAAGLTGLARFPHIKIFANAATSRAVQAGLRHRPVWQLFETGTRFRFRDLEIESFTVPHDAHDPVGFLFSHGADDLFSPRRVLAWLTDLGHAPPHIRERIREVDVLVVEANHCPEMLRADPKRPWALKQRISGRHGHLSNERTRELLASVDHPRWR
;
A
#
# COMPACT_ATOMS: atom_id res chain seq x y z
N MET A 1 -28.91 12.93 3.07
CA MET A 1 -27.81 12.69 4.01
C MET A 1 -26.89 11.67 3.32
N ARG A 2 -25.74 12.08 2.77
CA ARG A 2 -24.75 11.14 2.23
C ARG A 2 -24.12 10.45 3.43
N LEU A 3 -24.19 9.13 3.46
CA LEU A 3 -23.40 8.34 4.40
C LEU A 3 -21.93 8.63 4.13
N MET A 4 -21.22 9.20 5.08
CA MET A 4 -19.79 9.44 5.00
C MET A 4 -19.09 8.12 4.69
N GLY A 5 -18.48 8.04 3.54
CA GLY A 5 -17.97 6.77 3.00
C GLY A 5 -16.45 6.71 3.02
N PHE A 6 -15.90 5.77 3.81
CA PHE A 6 -14.53 5.33 3.67
C PHE A 6 -14.51 4.16 2.68
N ARG A 7 -13.99 4.39 1.47
CA ARG A 7 -13.99 3.42 0.38
C ARG A 7 -12.58 3.18 -0.13
N PHE A 8 -12.31 1.96 -0.55
CA PHE A 8 -11.07 1.63 -1.23
C PHE A 8 -11.34 0.69 -2.42
N CYS A 9 -10.42 0.72 -3.38
CA CYS A 9 -10.43 -0.18 -4.53
C CYS A 9 -9.00 -0.53 -4.92
N ILE A 10 -8.69 -1.82 -5.05
CA ILE A 10 -7.42 -2.28 -5.61
C ILE A 10 -7.51 -2.12 -7.12
N LEU A 11 -6.75 -1.16 -7.68
CA LEU A 11 -6.70 -0.89 -9.12
C LEU A 11 -5.85 -1.90 -9.87
N GLY A 12 -4.91 -2.52 -9.18
CA GLY A 12 -4.09 -3.61 -9.67
C GLY A 12 -3.11 -4.09 -8.62
N SER A 13 -2.71 -5.36 -8.72
CA SER A 13 -1.79 -6.03 -7.79
C SER A 13 -0.96 -7.05 -8.53
N GLY A 14 0.35 -7.07 -8.27
CA GLY A 14 1.31 -8.02 -8.82
C GLY A 14 2.58 -7.35 -9.36
N SER A 15 3.53 -8.16 -9.81
CA SER A 15 4.86 -7.71 -10.28
C SER A 15 4.86 -6.78 -11.51
N SER A 16 3.71 -6.55 -12.13
CA SER A 16 3.56 -5.59 -13.24
C SER A 16 3.06 -4.21 -12.78
N GLY A 17 2.67 -4.08 -11.53
CA GLY A 17 2.26 -2.83 -10.91
C GLY A 17 1.25 -3.03 -9.79
N ASN A 18 1.41 -2.25 -8.74
CA ASN A 18 0.54 -2.20 -7.58
C ASN A 18 0.00 -0.78 -7.43
N CYS A 19 -1.29 -0.66 -7.20
CA CYS A 19 -1.94 0.61 -6.91
C CYS A 19 -3.33 0.36 -6.31
N ALA A 20 -3.70 1.14 -5.31
CA ALA A 20 -5.07 1.21 -4.81
C ALA A 20 -5.55 2.65 -4.71
N LEU A 21 -6.84 2.84 -4.93
CA LEU A 21 -7.55 4.09 -4.70
C LEU A 21 -8.21 4.03 -3.32
N LEU A 22 -7.95 5.03 -2.50
CA LEU A 22 -8.58 5.25 -1.20
C LEU A 22 -9.35 6.56 -1.22
N GLN A 23 -10.60 6.54 -0.78
CA GLN A 23 -11.50 7.68 -0.86
C GLN A 23 -12.29 7.88 0.43
N THR A 24 -12.41 9.13 0.81
CA THR A 24 -13.43 9.64 1.72
C THR A 24 -14.35 10.62 1.00
N ASP A 25 -15.26 11.27 1.71
CA ASP A 25 -16.06 12.34 1.10
C ASP A 25 -15.22 13.56 0.70
N GLU A 26 -14.08 13.80 1.40
CA GLU A 26 -13.21 14.96 1.20
C GLU A 26 -11.89 14.65 0.48
N THR A 27 -11.43 13.39 0.55
CA THR A 27 -10.08 13.02 0.15
C THR A 27 -10.05 11.91 -0.89
N ARG A 28 -9.15 12.02 -1.87
CA ARG A 28 -8.84 11.00 -2.87
C ARG A 28 -7.34 10.80 -2.97
N VAL A 29 -6.89 9.62 -2.61
CA VAL A 29 -5.46 9.29 -2.60
C VAL A 29 -5.20 7.93 -3.21
N LEU A 30 -3.98 7.72 -3.65
CA LEU A 30 -3.49 6.41 -4.06
C LEU A 30 -2.55 5.83 -3.00
N VAL A 31 -2.56 4.52 -2.88
CA VAL A 31 -1.50 3.76 -2.22
C VAL A 31 -0.72 3.07 -3.32
N ASP A 32 0.55 3.44 -3.43
CA ASP A 32 1.45 3.12 -4.53
C ASP A 32 1.01 3.61 -5.92
N ALA A 33 1.93 3.62 -6.86
CA ALA A 33 1.73 4.05 -8.24
C ALA A 33 2.63 3.24 -9.18
N GLY A 34 2.47 1.91 -9.17
CA GLY A 34 3.30 0.99 -9.94
C GLY A 34 3.04 0.99 -11.45
N PHE A 35 1.93 1.58 -11.90
CA PHE A 35 1.55 1.64 -13.30
C PHE A 35 1.95 2.95 -13.96
N SER A 36 2.13 2.95 -15.28
CA SER A 36 2.32 4.19 -16.04
C SER A 36 1.11 5.14 -15.84
N VAL A 37 1.37 6.45 -15.94
CA VAL A 37 0.32 7.50 -15.81
C VAL A 37 -0.86 7.25 -16.75
N ARG A 38 -0.61 6.79 -17.98
CA ARG A 38 -1.70 6.41 -18.90
C ARG A 38 -2.55 5.28 -18.30
N ARG A 39 -1.91 4.22 -17.81
CA ARG A 39 -2.60 3.08 -17.23
C ARG A 39 -3.34 3.43 -15.94
N LEU A 40 -2.74 4.27 -15.09
CA LEU A 40 -3.41 4.82 -13.89
C LEU A 40 -4.68 5.59 -14.27
N GLY A 41 -4.60 6.45 -15.31
CA GLY A 41 -5.78 7.16 -15.81
C GLY A 41 -6.89 6.23 -16.31
N GLU A 42 -6.53 5.19 -17.06
CA GLU A 42 -7.49 4.17 -17.52
C GLU A 42 -8.17 3.43 -16.35
N LEU A 43 -7.37 3.03 -15.34
CA LEU A 43 -7.86 2.32 -14.16
C LEU A 43 -8.77 3.22 -13.30
N LEU A 44 -8.39 4.47 -13.09
CA LEU A 44 -9.18 5.45 -12.35
C LEU A 44 -10.52 5.75 -13.05
N ALA A 45 -10.52 5.88 -14.38
CA ALA A 45 -11.71 6.17 -15.16
C ALA A 45 -12.82 5.10 -14.99
N VAL A 46 -12.46 3.83 -14.80
CA VAL A 46 -13.41 2.74 -14.49
C VAL A 46 -14.22 3.04 -13.21
N HIS A 47 -13.62 3.79 -12.27
CA HIS A 47 -14.23 4.17 -11.00
C HIS A 47 -14.80 5.60 -11.01
N GLY A 48 -14.88 6.26 -12.18
CA GLY A 48 -15.35 7.63 -12.31
C GLY A 48 -14.37 8.68 -11.76
N GLU A 49 -13.09 8.32 -11.64
CA GLU A 49 -12.04 9.17 -11.10
C GLU A 49 -10.99 9.50 -12.18
N SER A 50 -10.16 10.51 -11.90
CA SER A 50 -9.05 10.92 -12.76
C SER A 50 -7.85 11.37 -11.92
N LEU A 51 -6.65 11.41 -12.53
CA LEU A 51 -5.44 11.88 -11.86
C LEU A 51 -5.55 13.36 -11.43
N ASP A 52 -6.35 14.17 -12.12
CA ASP A 52 -6.59 15.57 -11.73
C ASP A 52 -7.30 15.70 -10.37
N ARG A 53 -8.01 14.65 -9.96
CA ARG A 53 -8.73 14.60 -8.68
C ARG A 53 -7.96 13.90 -7.57
N ILE A 54 -6.83 13.27 -7.89
CA ILE A 54 -5.95 12.63 -6.89
C ILE A 54 -5.11 13.70 -6.21
N GLU A 55 -5.13 13.72 -4.89
CA GLU A 55 -4.49 14.74 -4.07
C GLU A 55 -3.13 14.29 -3.53
N ALA A 56 -2.98 12.98 -3.28
CA ALA A 56 -1.73 12.42 -2.77
C ALA A 56 -1.54 10.95 -3.20
N ILE A 57 -0.28 10.52 -3.14
CA ILE A 57 0.14 9.12 -3.27
C ILE A 57 0.97 8.77 -2.04
N PHE A 58 0.64 7.68 -1.36
CA PHE A 58 1.38 7.12 -0.24
C PHE A 58 2.21 5.95 -0.76
N LEU A 59 3.54 6.06 -0.73
CA LEU A 59 4.44 5.00 -1.17
C LEU A 59 4.79 4.07 -0.03
N THR A 60 4.65 2.78 -0.26
CA THR A 60 5.09 1.74 0.66
C THR A 60 6.60 1.55 0.62
N HIS A 61 7.18 1.54 -0.58
CA HIS A 61 8.62 1.40 -0.83
C HIS A 61 8.99 1.78 -2.27
N GLU A 62 10.28 1.69 -2.63
CA GLU A 62 10.83 2.19 -3.90
C GLU A 62 10.80 1.23 -5.07
N HIS A 63 10.38 -0.02 -4.94
CA HIS A 63 10.38 -0.96 -6.07
C HIS A 63 9.57 -0.43 -7.25
N SER A 64 9.98 -0.79 -8.46
CA SER A 64 9.41 -0.23 -9.68
C SER A 64 7.92 -0.53 -9.86
N ASP A 65 7.48 -1.70 -9.44
CA ASP A 65 6.06 -2.08 -9.45
C ASP A 65 5.20 -1.36 -8.40
N HIS A 66 5.80 -0.48 -7.57
CA HIS A 66 5.13 0.43 -6.64
C HIS A 66 5.34 1.91 -7.00
N ALA A 67 6.42 2.27 -7.69
CA ALA A 67 6.81 3.66 -7.90
C ALA A 67 6.99 4.09 -9.37
N ALA A 68 6.93 3.17 -10.35
CA ALA A 68 7.23 3.48 -11.76
C ALA A 68 6.38 4.61 -12.36
N GLY A 69 5.12 4.73 -11.91
CA GLY A 69 4.19 5.76 -12.36
C GLY A 69 4.65 7.19 -12.04
N LEU A 70 5.47 7.37 -10.99
CA LEU A 70 5.97 8.69 -10.61
C LEU A 70 6.76 9.37 -11.73
N THR A 71 7.38 8.59 -12.61
CA THR A 71 8.10 9.12 -13.77
C THR A 71 7.22 10.02 -14.65
N GLY A 72 5.94 9.70 -14.80
CA GLY A 72 4.99 10.48 -15.61
C GLY A 72 4.22 11.56 -14.84
N LEU A 73 4.34 11.63 -13.51
CA LEU A 73 3.56 12.56 -12.68
C LEU A 73 4.02 14.02 -12.74
N ALA A 74 5.09 14.34 -13.47
CA ALA A 74 5.47 15.74 -13.74
C ALA A 74 4.31 16.59 -14.31
N ARG A 75 3.33 15.94 -14.97
CA ARG A 75 2.13 16.58 -15.52
C ARG A 75 1.07 16.91 -14.45
N PHE A 76 1.20 16.37 -13.26
CA PHE A 76 0.25 16.52 -12.15
C PHE A 76 0.98 17.05 -10.89
N PRO A 77 1.51 18.28 -10.95
CA PRO A 77 2.35 18.82 -9.87
C PRO A 77 1.57 19.09 -8.57
N HIS A 78 0.25 19.02 -8.59
CA HIS A 78 -0.60 19.16 -7.40
C HIS A 78 -0.60 17.90 -6.53
N ILE A 79 -0.24 16.73 -7.09
CA ILE A 79 -0.23 15.47 -6.36
C ILE A 79 0.98 15.46 -5.40
N LYS A 80 0.71 15.36 -4.11
CA LYS A 80 1.74 15.21 -3.07
C LYS A 80 2.18 13.76 -2.96
N ILE A 81 3.49 13.52 -2.84
CA ILE A 81 4.03 12.15 -2.70
C ILE A 81 4.52 11.96 -1.28
N PHE A 82 3.82 11.14 -0.51
CA PHE A 82 4.19 10.76 0.85
C PHE A 82 5.11 9.56 0.82
N ALA A 83 6.28 9.68 1.43
CA ALA A 83 7.26 8.61 1.57
C ALA A 83 8.17 8.89 2.78
N ASN A 84 8.81 7.88 3.33
CA ASN A 84 9.91 8.12 4.24
C ASN A 84 11.17 8.58 3.49
N ALA A 85 12.17 9.03 4.24
CA ALA A 85 13.37 9.63 3.66
C ALA A 85 14.19 8.64 2.81
N ALA A 86 14.20 7.35 3.14
CA ALA A 86 14.95 6.34 2.39
C ALA A 86 14.28 6.04 1.06
N THR A 87 12.98 5.74 1.08
CA THR A 87 12.16 5.52 -0.13
C THR A 87 12.19 6.73 -1.06
N SER A 88 12.01 7.96 -0.53
CA SER A 88 12.00 9.17 -1.35
C SER A 88 13.35 9.40 -2.07
N ARG A 89 14.48 9.16 -1.40
CA ARG A 89 15.82 9.27 -2.02
C ARG A 89 16.04 8.24 -3.12
N ALA A 90 15.66 6.97 -2.85
CA ALA A 90 15.82 5.90 -3.81
C ALA A 90 14.98 6.13 -5.08
N VAL A 91 13.71 6.52 -4.93
CA VAL A 91 12.83 6.85 -6.05
C VAL A 91 13.34 8.09 -6.79
N GLN A 92 13.73 9.17 -6.07
CA GLN A 92 14.21 10.42 -6.68
C GLN A 92 15.44 10.20 -7.57
N ALA A 93 16.32 9.26 -7.22
CA ALA A 93 17.49 8.94 -8.02
C ALA A 93 17.16 8.48 -9.46
N GLY A 94 15.96 7.89 -9.66
CA GLY A 94 15.47 7.46 -10.99
C GLY A 94 14.59 8.51 -11.70
N LEU A 95 14.24 9.63 -11.06
CA LEU A 95 13.35 10.64 -11.62
C LEU A 95 14.13 11.81 -12.22
N ARG A 96 13.67 12.29 -13.39
CA ARG A 96 14.18 13.52 -14.03
C ARG A 96 13.56 14.82 -13.50
N HIS A 97 12.47 14.72 -12.74
CA HIS A 97 11.78 15.83 -12.10
C HIS A 97 11.72 15.63 -10.59
N ARG A 98 11.36 16.66 -9.86
CA ARG A 98 11.21 16.59 -8.41
C ARG A 98 9.72 16.70 -8.05
N PRO A 99 9.09 15.61 -7.59
CA PRO A 99 7.73 15.63 -7.06
C PRO A 99 7.62 16.50 -5.80
N VAL A 100 6.40 16.83 -5.41
CA VAL A 100 6.14 17.48 -4.12
C VAL A 100 6.20 16.43 -3.02
N TRP A 101 7.41 16.13 -2.55
CA TRP A 101 7.65 15.21 -1.47
C TRP A 101 7.08 15.72 -0.15
N GLN A 102 6.33 14.84 0.54
CA GLN A 102 5.89 14.99 1.92
C GLN A 102 6.55 13.87 2.72
N LEU A 103 7.60 14.20 3.46
CA LEU A 103 8.34 13.20 4.19
C LEU A 103 7.66 12.91 5.53
N PHE A 104 7.54 11.62 5.85
CA PHE A 104 7.17 11.15 7.19
C PHE A 104 8.30 10.30 7.78
N GLU A 105 8.29 10.14 9.08
CA GLU A 105 9.17 9.23 9.80
C GLU A 105 8.46 7.88 10.00
N THR A 106 9.12 6.78 9.66
CA THR A 106 8.57 5.42 9.83
C THR A 106 8.24 5.15 11.30
N GLY A 107 7.06 4.62 11.55
CA GLY A 107 6.55 4.39 12.91
C GLY A 107 5.76 5.55 13.50
N THR A 108 5.57 6.65 12.76
CA THR A 108 4.82 7.81 13.26
C THR A 108 3.39 7.87 12.71
N ARG A 109 2.57 8.68 13.40
CA ARG A 109 1.23 9.07 12.96
C ARG A 109 1.25 10.48 12.43
N PHE A 110 0.51 10.72 11.37
CA PHE A 110 0.30 12.04 10.79
C PHE A 110 -1.08 12.13 10.15
N ARG A 111 -1.49 13.34 9.79
CA ARG A 111 -2.79 13.57 9.14
C ARG A 111 -2.61 14.12 7.74
N PHE A 112 -3.49 13.68 6.87
CA PHE A 112 -3.70 14.28 5.57
C PHE A 112 -5.20 14.48 5.38
N ARG A 113 -5.63 15.74 5.42
CA ARG A 113 -7.06 16.13 5.43
C ARG A 113 -7.83 15.41 6.55
N ASP A 114 -8.85 14.64 6.19
CA ASP A 114 -9.71 13.86 7.08
C ASP A 114 -9.20 12.43 7.34
N LEU A 115 -8.04 12.06 6.77
CA LEU A 115 -7.37 10.79 7.04
C LEU A 115 -6.32 10.95 8.13
N GLU A 116 -6.32 10.03 9.10
CA GLU A 116 -5.20 9.77 9.99
C GLU A 116 -4.42 8.56 9.45
N ILE A 117 -3.12 8.71 9.31
CA ILE A 117 -2.23 7.69 8.75
C ILE A 117 -1.17 7.33 9.78
N GLU A 118 -0.99 6.04 10.03
CA GLU A 118 0.14 5.49 10.77
C GLU A 118 0.97 4.61 9.84
N SER A 119 2.27 4.89 9.75
CA SER A 119 3.21 4.03 9.04
C SER A 119 3.90 3.08 10.01
N PHE A 120 4.27 1.89 9.56
CA PHE A 120 5.06 0.95 10.36
C PHE A 120 5.92 0.06 9.47
N THR A 121 7.10 -0.31 9.96
CA THR A 121 8.04 -1.15 9.22
C THR A 121 7.46 -2.52 8.90
N VAL A 122 7.70 -2.99 7.68
CA VAL A 122 7.41 -4.36 7.23
C VAL A 122 8.70 -5.05 6.78
N PRO A 123 8.85 -6.38 7.00
CA PRO A 123 10.04 -7.12 6.55
C PRO A 123 10.00 -7.37 5.05
N HIS A 124 10.68 -6.53 4.28
CA HIS A 124 10.84 -6.64 2.83
C HIS A 124 12.25 -6.23 2.38
N ASP A 125 12.68 -6.62 1.20
CA ASP A 125 14.01 -6.35 0.65
C ASP A 125 14.09 -4.96 -0.04
N ALA A 126 13.65 -3.94 0.67
CA ALA A 126 13.69 -2.53 0.27
C ALA A 126 14.43 -1.68 1.33
N HIS A 127 14.66 -0.38 1.06
CA HIS A 127 15.47 0.47 1.95
C HIS A 127 14.79 0.71 3.31
N ASP A 128 13.51 1.04 3.33
CA ASP A 128 12.71 1.26 4.54
C ASP A 128 11.23 1.02 4.19
N PRO A 129 10.84 -0.25 3.94
CA PRO A 129 9.50 -0.59 3.51
C PRO A 129 8.49 -0.45 4.64
N VAL A 130 7.31 0.10 4.31
CA VAL A 130 6.25 0.34 5.28
C VAL A 130 4.91 -0.25 4.88
N GLY A 131 4.16 -0.69 5.89
CA GLY A 131 2.73 -0.81 5.83
C GLY A 131 2.06 0.44 6.37
N PHE A 132 0.76 0.60 6.11
CA PHE A 132 -0.03 1.73 6.57
C PHE A 132 -1.30 1.28 7.30
N LEU A 133 -1.67 2.03 8.35
CA LEU A 133 -3.03 2.08 8.85
C LEU A 133 -3.63 3.40 8.40
N PHE A 134 -4.73 3.34 7.66
CA PHE A 134 -5.54 4.50 7.31
C PHE A 134 -6.79 4.52 8.17
N SER A 135 -7.01 5.59 8.90
CA SER A 135 -8.18 5.77 9.76
C SER A 135 -8.99 6.96 9.33
N HIS A 136 -10.31 6.80 9.38
CA HIS A 136 -11.28 7.86 9.09
C HIS A 136 -12.44 7.78 10.08
N GLY A 137 -13.02 8.92 10.43
CA GLY A 137 -14.11 9.05 11.40
C GLY A 137 -13.64 9.57 12.76
N ALA A 138 -14.59 9.99 13.59
CA ALA A 138 -14.35 10.66 14.87
C ALA A 138 -14.50 9.76 16.10
N ASP A 139 -14.82 8.49 15.90
CA ASP A 139 -15.11 7.52 16.96
C ASP A 139 -16.35 7.90 17.83
N ASP A 140 -17.33 8.50 17.18
CA ASP A 140 -18.63 8.81 17.75
C ASP A 140 -19.76 8.00 17.10
N LEU A 141 -20.97 8.11 17.64
CA LEU A 141 -22.15 7.36 17.16
C LEU A 141 -22.55 7.70 15.71
N PHE A 142 -22.20 8.88 15.22
CA PHE A 142 -22.59 9.38 13.90
C PHE A 142 -21.49 9.19 12.86
N SER A 143 -20.22 9.09 13.31
CA SER A 143 -19.03 8.93 12.49
C SER A 143 -18.07 7.92 13.13
N PRO A 144 -18.44 6.63 13.18
CA PRO A 144 -17.59 5.62 13.80
C PRO A 144 -16.25 5.55 13.09
N ARG A 145 -15.17 5.54 13.85
CA ARG A 145 -13.82 5.37 13.31
C ARG A 145 -13.71 4.04 12.58
N ARG A 146 -13.20 4.09 11.35
CA ARG A 146 -12.89 2.95 10.52
C ARG A 146 -11.40 2.89 10.24
N VAL A 147 -10.82 1.71 10.31
CA VAL A 147 -9.39 1.49 10.13
C VAL A 147 -9.17 0.44 9.04
N LEU A 148 -8.39 0.83 8.04
CA LEU A 148 -7.90 -0.05 6.99
C LEU A 148 -6.40 -0.26 7.19
N ALA A 149 -5.95 -1.52 7.31
CA ALA A 149 -4.55 -1.89 7.26
C ALA A 149 -4.15 -2.26 5.82
N TRP A 150 -3.05 -1.69 5.36
CA TRP A 150 -2.43 -1.98 4.07
C TRP A 150 -1.09 -2.67 4.29
N LEU A 151 -1.00 -3.96 3.92
CA LEU A 151 0.14 -4.83 4.11
C LEU A 151 0.45 -5.57 2.80
N THR A 152 1.28 -4.97 1.97
CA THR A 152 1.83 -5.61 0.78
C THR A 152 3.32 -5.83 0.98
N ASP A 153 3.86 -6.80 0.28
CA ASP A 153 5.30 -7.08 0.23
C ASP A 153 5.92 -7.25 1.62
N LEU A 154 5.59 -8.37 2.26
CA LEU A 154 6.19 -8.75 3.52
C LEU A 154 6.53 -10.24 3.54
N GLY A 155 7.76 -10.60 3.87
CA GLY A 155 8.21 -11.98 3.91
C GLY A 155 7.72 -12.77 5.14
N HIS A 156 7.37 -12.07 6.23
CA HIS A 156 6.76 -12.64 7.43
C HIS A 156 6.07 -11.55 8.25
N ALA A 157 5.15 -11.92 9.13
CA ALA A 157 4.46 -11.00 10.03
C ALA A 157 4.97 -11.16 11.48
N PRO A 158 5.89 -10.31 11.96
CA PRO A 158 6.35 -10.32 13.35
C PRO A 158 5.26 -9.85 14.32
N PRO A 159 5.43 -10.03 15.66
CA PRO A 159 4.40 -9.73 16.65
C PRO A 159 3.85 -8.30 16.55
N HIS A 160 4.69 -7.30 16.35
CA HIS A 160 4.28 -5.90 16.27
C HIS A 160 3.32 -5.61 15.08
N ILE A 161 3.43 -6.35 13.96
CA ILE A 161 2.47 -6.26 12.85
C ILE A 161 1.15 -6.91 13.25
N ARG A 162 1.20 -8.11 13.84
CA ARG A 162 0.00 -8.83 14.29
C ARG A 162 -0.83 -8.02 15.28
N GLU A 163 -0.17 -7.31 16.20
CA GLU A 163 -0.83 -6.43 17.16
C GLU A 163 -1.54 -5.26 16.47
N ARG A 164 -0.86 -4.60 15.50
CA ARG A 164 -1.44 -3.45 14.77
C ARG A 164 -2.65 -3.81 13.93
N ILE A 165 -2.66 -5.00 13.34
CA ILE A 165 -3.76 -5.41 12.45
C ILE A 165 -4.91 -6.10 13.19
N ARG A 166 -4.79 -6.35 14.48
CA ARG A 166 -5.79 -7.10 15.26
C ARG A 166 -7.15 -6.40 15.33
N GLU A 167 -7.15 -5.07 15.41
CA GLU A 167 -8.37 -4.27 15.64
C GLU A 167 -8.79 -3.44 14.43
N VAL A 168 -8.32 -3.80 13.22
CA VAL A 168 -8.73 -3.09 12.02
C VAL A 168 -10.08 -3.60 11.51
N ASP A 169 -10.82 -2.73 10.82
CA ASP A 169 -12.09 -3.10 10.19
C ASP A 169 -11.86 -3.81 8.85
N VAL A 170 -10.78 -3.45 8.15
CA VAL A 170 -10.39 -4.01 6.85
C VAL A 170 -8.90 -4.28 6.83
N LEU A 171 -8.52 -5.46 6.40
CA LEU A 171 -7.13 -5.85 6.18
C LEU A 171 -6.90 -6.16 4.70
N VAL A 172 -6.03 -5.38 4.06
CA VAL A 172 -5.45 -5.70 2.76
C VAL A 172 -4.09 -6.34 3.02
N VAL A 173 -3.93 -7.59 2.63
CA VAL A 173 -2.70 -8.35 2.83
C VAL A 173 -2.40 -9.18 1.59
N GLU A 174 -1.11 -9.37 1.29
CA GLU A 174 -0.71 -10.23 0.18
C GLU A 174 -0.95 -11.73 0.47
N ALA A 175 -1.20 -12.49 -0.60
CA ALA A 175 -1.10 -13.94 -0.67
C ALA A 175 -0.39 -14.25 -2.00
N ASN A 176 0.94 -14.14 -1.97
CA ASN A 176 1.73 -13.94 -3.17
C ASN A 176 1.93 -15.21 -4.01
N HIS A 177 2.16 -16.34 -3.36
CA HIS A 177 2.52 -17.57 -4.08
C HIS A 177 2.11 -18.85 -3.34
N CYS A 178 1.87 -19.89 -4.11
CA CYS A 178 1.83 -21.27 -3.63
C CYS A 178 3.27 -21.80 -3.61
N PRO A 179 3.81 -22.29 -2.47
CA PRO A 179 5.19 -22.77 -2.36
C PRO A 179 5.52 -23.92 -3.31
N GLU A 180 4.58 -24.85 -3.52
CA GLU A 180 4.77 -25.98 -4.42
C GLU A 180 4.90 -25.52 -5.88
N MET A 181 4.01 -24.62 -6.31
CA MET A 181 4.03 -24.07 -7.66
C MET A 181 5.30 -23.23 -7.90
N LEU A 182 5.70 -22.40 -6.91
CA LEU A 182 6.94 -21.62 -7.00
C LEU A 182 8.17 -22.55 -7.11
N ARG A 183 8.22 -23.62 -6.31
CA ARG A 183 9.33 -24.59 -6.36
C ARG A 183 9.39 -25.31 -7.70
N ALA A 184 8.25 -25.73 -8.21
CA ALA A 184 8.13 -26.47 -9.47
C ALA A 184 8.30 -25.64 -10.74
N ASP A 185 8.20 -24.29 -10.66
CA ASP A 185 8.28 -23.42 -11.84
C ASP A 185 9.66 -23.51 -12.52
N PRO A 186 9.76 -24.03 -13.75
CA PRO A 186 11.03 -24.19 -14.44
C PRO A 186 11.58 -22.86 -15.00
N LYS A 187 10.73 -21.84 -15.09
CA LYS A 187 11.10 -20.54 -15.71
C LYS A 187 11.81 -19.60 -14.73
N ARG A 188 11.60 -19.78 -13.43
CA ARG A 188 12.23 -18.93 -12.41
C ARG A 188 13.54 -19.51 -11.93
N PRO A 189 14.65 -18.75 -12.00
CA PRO A 189 15.93 -19.16 -11.41
C PRO A 189 15.80 -19.44 -9.91
N TRP A 190 16.61 -20.37 -9.39
CA TRP A 190 16.58 -20.77 -7.99
C TRP A 190 16.80 -19.58 -7.02
N ALA A 191 17.73 -18.69 -7.33
CA ALA A 191 17.99 -17.49 -6.53
C ALA A 191 16.74 -16.60 -6.39
N LEU A 192 15.95 -16.44 -7.47
CA LEU A 192 14.68 -15.69 -7.41
C LEU A 192 13.63 -16.40 -6.55
N LYS A 193 13.53 -17.73 -6.63
CA LYS A 193 12.64 -18.50 -5.78
C LYS A 193 13.00 -18.36 -4.30
N GLN A 194 14.30 -18.41 -3.97
CA GLN A 194 14.79 -18.17 -2.60
C GLN A 194 14.48 -16.75 -2.11
N ARG A 195 14.67 -15.74 -2.96
CA ARG A 195 14.31 -14.35 -2.65
C ARG A 195 12.83 -14.23 -2.33
N ILE A 196 11.95 -14.75 -3.21
CA ILE A 196 10.49 -14.70 -3.05
C ILE A 196 10.05 -15.38 -1.74
N SER A 197 10.55 -16.59 -1.45
CA SER A 197 10.16 -17.36 -0.26
C SER A 197 10.90 -16.98 1.02
N GLY A 198 11.85 -16.05 0.93
CA GLY A 198 12.70 -15.62 2.04
C GLY A 198 11.96 -14.78 3.09
N ARG A 199 12.64 -14.50 4.23
CA ARG A 199 12.07 -13.68 5.31
C ARG A 199 11.84 -12.21 4.95
N HIS A 200 12.48 -11.72 3.89
CA HIS A 200 12.29 -10.37 3.33
C HIS A 200 11.70 -10.43 1.92
N GLY A 201 11.16 -11.59 1.52
CA GLY A 201 10.45 -11.77 0.26
C GLY A 201 8.96 -11.49 0.43
N HIS A 202 8.14 -12.53 0.19
CA HIS A 202 6.68 -12.40 0.18
C HIS A 202 6.01 -13.50 0.99
N LEU A 203 4.82 -13.23 1.52
CA LEU A 203 3.99 -14.25 2.16
C LEU A 203 3.49 -15.27 1.14
N SER A 204 3.67 -16.55 1.46
CA SER A 204 2.95 -17.60 0.75
C SER A 204 1.47 -17.64 1.16
N ASN A 205 0.65 -18.29 0.34
CA ASN A 205 -0.77 -18.48 0.64
C ASN A 205 -1.00 -19.13 2.01
N GLU A 206 -0.15 -20.11 2.40
CA GLU A 206 -0.23 -20.77 3.70
C GLU A 206 0.12 -19.81 4.85
N ARG A 207 1.21 -19.05 4.70
CA ARG A 207 1.63 -18.05 5.71
C ARG A 207 0.59 -16.95 5.89
N THR A 208 -0.05 -16.53 4.79
CA THR A 208 -1.17 -15.57 4.86
C THR A 208 -2.35 -16.18 5.61
N ARG A 209 -2.72 -17.44 5.34
CA ARG A 209 -3.76 -18.15 6.08
C ARG A 209 -3.43 -18.24 7.58
N GLU A 210 -2.19 -18.59 7.93
CA GLU A 210 -1.72 -18.64 9.32
C GLU A 210 -1.78 -17.28 10.01
N LEU A 211 -1.38 -16.21 9.30
CA LEU A 211 -1.48 -14.86 9.80
C LEU A 211 -2.94 -14.51 10.11
N LEU A 212 -3.84 -14.71 9.15
CA LEU A 212 -5.28 -14.43 9.32
C LEU A 212 -5.86 -15.20 10.50
N ALA A 213 -5.56 -16.49 10.62
CA ALA A 213 -6.01 -17.30 11.77
C ALA A 213 -5.45 -16.82 13.11
N SER A 214 -4.25 -16.24 13.13
CA SER A 214 -3.62 -15.72 14.37
C SER A 214 -4.14 -14.37 14.85
N VAL A 215 -4.83 -13.63 13.97
CA VAL A 215 -5.35 -12.29 14.24
C VAL A 215 -6.87 -12.21 14.03
N ASP A 216 -7.52 -13.37 13.87
CA ASP A 216 -8.97 -13.47 13.65
C ASP A 216 -9.74 -12.63 14.67
N HIS A 217 -10.60 -11.75 14.16
CA HIS A 217 -11.32 -10.79 14.98
C HIS A 217 -12.81 -10.78 14.59
N PRO A 218 -13.75 -10.74 15.57
CA PRO A 218 -15.20 -10.78 15.30
C PRO A 218 -15.72 -9.61 14.42
N ARG A 219 -14.95 -8.55 14.25
CA ARG A 219 -15.31 -7.42 13.36
C ARG A 219 -15.02 -7.70 11.87
N TRP A 220 -14.20 -8.68 11.54
CA TRP A 220 -13.92 -9.04 10.16
C TRP A 220 -15.12 -9.77 9.56
N ARG A 221 -15.60 -9.30 8.41
CA ARG A 221 -16.74 -9.87 7.70
C ARG A 221 -16.36 -10.21 6.28
#